data_0c38c2ef27cb81be9127ce2f2e44cf03
#
_entry.id   0c38c2ef27cb81be9127ce2f2e44cf03
#
_cell.length_a   1.000
_cell.length_b   1.000
_cell.length_c   1.000
_cell.angle_alpha   90.00
_cell.angle_beta   90.00
_cell.angle_gamma   90.00
#
_symmetry.space_group_name_H-M   'P 1'
#
loop_
_entity.id
_entity.type
_entity.pdbx_description
1 polymer ?
#
loop_
_entity_poly.entity_id
_entity_poly.type
_entity_poly.pdbx_seq_one_letter_code
_entity_poly.pdbx_strand_id
1 'polypeptide(L)'
;MNELAINGGKPVNTEQFPPWPYFTDDTISAAMEPRKSGKVNYWTGELGMKFEQSFAEWCGAKFGISTCNGTAALHVALAGLGIGPGDEVI
;
A
#
# COMPACT_ATOMS: atom_id res chain seq x y z
N MET A 1 -7.92 38.02 9.00
CA MET A 1 -7.39 36.92 8.15
C MET A 1 -6.19 36.34 8.88
N ASN A 2 -6.15 35.01 9.05
CA ASN A 2 -4.98 34.41 9.68
C ASN A 2 -3.81 34.46 8.69
N GLU A 3 -2.67 34.96 9.17
CA GLU A 3 -1.45 35.02 8.38
C GLU A 3 -0.91 33.60 8.10
N LEU A 4 -0.48 33.32 6.86
CA LEU A 4 0.10 32.04 6.50
C LEU A 4 1.45 31.82 7.22
N ALA A 5 1.78 30.59 7.60
CA ALA A 5 3.02 30.28 8.29
C ALA A 5 4.27 30.74 7.54
N ILE A 6 4.27 30.68 6.21
CA ILE A 6 5.36 31.17 5.36
C ILE A 6 5.59 32.68 5.46
N ASN A 7 4.57 33.45 5.88
CA ASN A 7 4.63 34.90 6.08
C ASN A 7 4.78 35.27 7.57
N GLY A 8 5.12 34.31 8.43
CA GLY A 8 5.30 34.56 9.88
C GLY A 8 4.11 34.15 10.75
N GLY A 9 3.04 33.63 10.15
CA GLY A 9 1.92 33.09 10.91
C GLY A 9 2.26 31.78 11.63
N LYS A 10 1.38 31.35 12.56
CA LYS A 10 1.59 30.12 13.32
C LYS A 10 1.44 28.90 12.42
N PRO A 11 2.45 27.97 12.36
CA PRO A 11 2.33 26.71 11.64
C PRO A 11 1.20 25.83 12.19
N VAL A 12 0.54 25.07 11.32
CA VAL A 12 -0.47 24.08 11.71
C VAL A 12 0.18 22.91 12.47
N ASN A 13 1.37 22.52 12.03
CA ASN A 13 2.18 21.51 12.71
C ASN A 13 3.50 22.15 13.16
N THR A 14 3.81 22.02 14.45
CA THR A 14 5.04 22.50 15.09
C THR A 14 6.00 21.37 15.44
N GLU A 15 5.56 20.11 15.25
CA GLU A 15 6.38 18.94 15.52
C GLU A 15 7.21 18.57 14.29
N GLN A 16 8.40 18.04 14.53
CA GLN A 16 9.24 17.53 13.48
C GLN A 16 8.63 16.21 12.95
N PHE A 17 8.50 16.09 11.63
CA PHE A 17 8.08 14.83 11.03
C PHE A 17 9.11 13.73 11.32
N PRO A 18 8.64 12.50 11.62
CA PRO A 18 9.55 11.37 11.80
C PRO A 18 10.34 11.11 10.51
N PRO A 19 11.56 10.54 10.62
CA PRO A 19 12.33 10.16 9.45
C PRO A 19 11.59 9.12 8.61
N TRP A 20 11.79 9.17 7.30
CA TRP A 20 11.26 8.18 6.36
C TRP A 20 12.42 7.44 5.67
N PRO A 21 12.38 6.09 5.55
CA PRO A 21 11.40 5.18 6.15
C PRO A 21 11.61 4.98 7.66
N TYR A 22 10.53 4.68 8.40
CA TYR A 22 10.57 4.32 9.81
C TYR A 22 9.89 2.96 10.03
N PHE A 23 10.60 2.05 10.66
CA PHE A 23 10.10 0.71 10.98
C PHE A 23 10.23 0.45 12.47
N THR A 24 9.16 -0.01 13.09
CA THR A 24 9.17 -0.48 14.47
C THR A 24 9.83 -1.88 14.56
N ASP A 25 10.27 -2.27 15.74
CA ASP A 25 10.84 -3.61 15.97
C ASP A 25 9.83 -4.72 15.62
N ASP A 26 8.55 -4.51 15.90
CA ASP A 26 7.49 -5.43 15.53
C ASP A 26 7.37 -5.58 14.01
N THR A 27 7.45 -4.47 13.28
CA THR A 27 7.42 -4.49 11.81
C THR A 27 8.62 -5.24 11.24
N ILE A 28 9.81 -5.01 11.80
CA ILE A 28 11.04 -5.71 11.40
C ILE A 28 10.92 -7.21 11.71
N SER A 29 10.45 -7.55 12.90
CA SER A 29 10.26 -8.94 13.32
C SER A 29 9.26 -9.67 12.42
N ALA A 30 8.12 -9.05 12.11
CA ALA A 30 7.12 -9.62 11.22
C ALA A 30 7.66 -9.85 9.80
N ALA A 31 8.47 -8.92 9.28
CA ALA A 31 9.09 -9.05 7.95
C ALA A 31 10.14 -10.18 7.89
N MET A 32 10.72 -10.57 9.03
CA MET A 32 11.68 -11.68 9.10
C MET A 32 11.03 -13.07 9.14
N GLU A 33 9.77 -13.18 9.54
CA GLU A 33 9.08 -14.48 9.71
C GLU A 33 9.01 -15.33 8.42
N PRO A 34 8.67 -14.78 7.23
CA PRO A 34 8.70 -15.57 6.01
C PRO A 34 10.08 -16.15 5.68
N ARG A 35 11.13 -15.40 5.98
CA ARG A 35 12.51 -15.85 5.76
C ARG A 35 12.92 -16.96 6.71
N LYS A 36 12.54 -16.86 7.98
CA LYS A 36 12.82 -17.90 8.99
C LYS A 36 12.07 -19.19 8.70
N SER A 37 10.80 -19.08 8.28
CA SER A 37 9.96 -20.25 7.97
C SER A 37 10.24 -20.86 6.59
N GLY A 38 10.94 -20.16 5.70
CA GLY A 38 11.13 -20.54 4.30
C GLY A 38 9.89 -20.39 3.42
N LYS A 39 8.77 -19.90 3.96
CA LYS A 39 7.51 -19.71 3.25
C LYS A 39 7.44 -18.31 2.61
N VAL A 40 8.27 -18.07 1.61
CA VAL A 40 8.54 -16.74 1.06
C VAL A 40 7.72 -16.37 -0.18
N ASN A 41 6.95 -17.29 -0.75
CA ASN A 41 6.15 -17.02 -1.93
C ASN A 41 4.66 -17.21 -1.67
N TYR A 42 3.83 -16.73 -2.59
CA TYR A 42 2.38 -16.74 -2.47
C TYR A 42 1.79 -18.17 -2.29
N TRP A 43 2.38 -19.16 -2.94
CA TRP A 43 1.85 -20.53 -2.94
C TRP A 43 2.25 -21.35 -1.71
N THR A 44 3.37 -21.04 -1.08
CA THR A 44 3.86 -21.74 0.11
C THR A 44 3.65 -20.96 1.40
N GLY A 45 3.39 -19.66 1.29
CA GLY A 45 3.09 -18.76 2.40
C GLY A 45 1.61 -18.40 2.45
N GLU A 46 1.18 -17.86 3.57
CA GLU A 46 -0.20 -17.41 3.77
C GLU A 46 -0.33 -15.88 3.82
N LEU A 47 0.80 -15.16 3.93
CA LEU A 47 0.78 -13.72 4.18
C LEU A 47 0.19 -12.93 3.02
N GLY A 48 0.43 -13.33 1.77
CA GLY A 48 -0.17 -12.69 0.60
C GLY A 48 -1.69 -12.79 0.63
N MET A 49 -2.22 -14.00 0.84
CA MET A 49 -3.67 -14.22 0.92
C MET A 49 -4.31 -13.50 2.10
N LYS A 50 -3.66 -13.50 3.27
CA LYS A 50 -4.13 -12.76 4.46
C LYS A 50 -4.14 -11.26 4.22
N PHE A 51 -3.13 -10.74 3.54
CA PHE A 51 -3.08 -9.32 3.16
C PHE A 51 -4.25 -8.96 2.23
N GLU A 52 -4.47 -9.74 1.17
CA GLU A 52 -5.56 -9.53 0.22
C GLU A 52 -6.93 -9.52 0.90
N GLN A 53 -7.17 -10.49 1.80
CA GLN A 53 -8.40 -10.56 2.57
C GLN A 53 -8.57 -9.33 3.48
N SER A 54 -7.58 -9.03 4.30
CA SER A 54 -7.64 -7.91 5.25
C SER A 54 -7.80 -6.56 4.54
N PHE A 55 -7.13 -6.38 3.41
CA PHE A 55 -7.22 -5.16 2.62
C PHE A 55 -8.59 -5.02 1.95
N ALA A 56 -9.14 -6.12 1.40
CA ALA A 56 -10.48 -6.14 0.85
C ALA A 56 -11.53 -5.76 1.92
N GLU A 57 -11.44 -6.36 3.12
CA GLU A 57 -12.32 -6.06 4.24
C GLU A 57 -12.22 -4.59 4.66
N TRP A 58 -11.00 -4.06 4.77
CA TRP A 58 -10.77 -2.65 5.13
C TRP A 58 -11.35 -1.66 4.10
N CYS A 59 -11.26 -1.99 2.81
CA CYS A 59 -11.82 -1.18 1.73
C CYS A 59 -13.34 -1.39 1.53
N GLY A 60 -13.97 -2.38 2.21
CA GLY A 60 -15.35 -2.78 1.94
C GLY A 60 -15.53 -3.44 0.57
N ALA A 61 -14.46 -3.97 -0.03
CA ALA A 61 -14.46 -4.66 -1.30
C ALA A 61 -14.69 -6.18 -1.11
N LYS A 62 -15.24 -6.83 -2.13
CA LYS A 62 -15.46 -8.29 -2.09
C LYS A 62 -14.17 -9.08 -2.23
N PHE A 63 -13.20 -8.57 -2.96
CA PHE A 63 -11.91 -9.20 -3.24
C PHE A 63 -10.79 -8.18 -3.21
N GLY A 64 -9.59 -8.62 -2.85
CA GLY A 64 -8.33 -7.92 -3.00
C GLY A 64 -7.37 -8.79 -3.81
N ILE A 65 -6.58 -8.18 -4.66
CA ILE A 65 -5.55 -8.87 -5.45
C ILE A 65 -4.25 -8.09 -5.31
N SER A 66 -3.24 -8.73 -4.75
CA SER A 66 -1.92 -8.14 -4.61
C SER A 66 -1.14 -8.20 -5.92
N THR A 67 -0.42 -7.13 -6.22
CA THR A 67 0.44 -7.01 -7.40
C THR A 67 1.81 -6.50 -6.99
N CYS A 68 2.81 -6.67 -7.84
CA CYS A 68 4.18 -6.30 -7.51
C CYS A 68 4.42 -4.78 -7.40
N ASN A 69 3.55 -3.97 -8.00
CA ASN A 69 3.59 -2.51 -7.92
C ASN A 69 2.29 -1.88 -8.45
N GLY A 70 2.13 -0.56 -8.28
CA GLY A 70 0.95 0.18 -8.71
C GLY A 70 0.71 0.17 -10.23
N THR A 71 1.77 0.19 -11.04
CA THR A 71 1.65 0.09 -12.51
C THR A 71 1.03 -1.25 -12.91
N ALA A 72 1.47 -2.35 -12.31
CA ALA A 72 0.89 -3.66 -12.53
C ALA A 72 -0.56 -3.73 -12.04
N ALA A 73 -0.89 -3.07 -10.93
CA ALA A 73 -2.25 -2.99 -10.42
C ALA A 73 -3.20 -2.33 -11.42
N LEU A 74 -2.81 -1.18 -11.98
CA LEU A 74 -3.58 -0.49 -13.02
C LEU A 74 -3.74 -1.36 -14.28
N HIS A 75 -2.67 -2.00 -14.72
CA HIS A 75 -2.70 -2.88 -15.90
C HIS A 75 -3.66 -4.06 -15.69
N VAL A 76 -3.58 -4.74 -14.55
CA VAL A 76 -4.49 -5.86 -14.21
C VAL A 76 -5.94 -5.39 -14.11
N ALA A 77 -6.18 -4.21 -13.52
CA ALA A 77 -7.53 -3.66 -13.42
C ALA A 77 -8.13 -3.37 -14.80
N LEU A 78 -7.39 -2.72 -15.69
CA LEU A 78 -7.84 -2.43 -17.06
C LEU A 78 -8.08 -3.71 -17.86
N ALA A 79 -7.16 -4.68 -17.79
CA ALA A 79 -7.31 -5.97 -18.43
C ALA A 79 -8.54 -6.74 -17.91
N GLY A 80 -8.78 -6.70 -16.59
CA GLY A 80 -9.95 -7.32 -15.96
C GLY A 80 -11.28 -6.71 -16.40
N LEU A 81 -11.27 -5.43 -16.78
CA LEU A 81 -12.42 -4.74 -17.36
C LEU A 81 -12.56 -4.94 -18.87
N GLY A 82 -11.64 -5.66 -19.51
CA GLY A 82 -11.61 -5.88 -20.95
C GLY A 82 -11.15 -4.66 -21.76
N ILE A 83 -10.53 -3.67 -21.11
CA ILE A 83 -10.01 -2.46 -21.76
C ILE A 83 -8.67 -2.81 -22.43
N GLY A 84 -8.55 -2.53 -23.73
CA GLY A 84 -7.39 -2.88 -24.55
C GLY A 84 -7.15 -1.91 -25.70
N PRO A 85 -6.33 -2.33 -26.68
CA PRO A 85 -6.00 -1.50 -27.82
C PRO A 85 -7.26 -0.99 -28.58
N GLY A 86 -7.36 0.32 -28.73
CA GLY A 86 -8.51 0.98 -29.36
C GLY A 86 -9.51 1.58 -28.39
N ASP A 87 -9.41 1.26 -27.08
CA ASP A 87 -10.24 1.86 -26.04
C ASP A 87 -9.59 3.15 -25.51
N GLU A 88 -10.44 4.06 -25.04
CA GLU A 88 -10.02 5.32 -24.42
C GLU A 88 -10.34 5.31 -22.94
N VAL A 89 -9.42 5.84 -22.12
CA VAL A 89 -9.57 6.01 -20.67
C VAL A 89 -9.39 7.49 -20.35
N ILE A 90 -10.37 8.10 -19.69
CA ILE A 90 -10.39 9.52 -19.30
C ILE A 90 -10.08 9.65 -17.80
#